data_32df8d0ee57735b576fc0b3429c9d1de
#
_entry.id   32df8d0ee57735b576fc0b3429c9d1de
#
_cell.length_a   1.000
_cell.length_b   1.000
_cell.length_c   1.000
_cell.angle_alpha   90.00
_cell.angle_beta   90.00
_cell.angle_gamma   90.00
#
_symmetry.space_group_name_H-M   'P 1'
#
loop_
_entity.id
_entity.type
_entity.pdbx_description
1 polymer ?
#
loop_
_entity_poly.entity_id
_entity_poly.type
_entity_poly.pdbx_seq_one_letter_code
_entity_poly.pdbx_strand_id
1 'polypeptide(L)'
;MHADVQNLFIRIQMLSYAHQNDLTVRDIQPVLEERGYRVGEREVKQELENLTQENFLTPHDDIFSITGAGIDELQEIQSMLGVLYKDVVKKPTRTTTRVSS
;
A
#
# COMPACT_ATOMS: atom_id res chain seq x y z
N MET A 1 -12.77 -8.83 -4.42
CA MET A 1 -12.19 -7.49 -4.57
C MET A 1 -11.64 -7.32 -5.96
N HIS A 2 -11.83 -6.17 -6.54
CA HIS A 2 -11.29 -5.89 -7.85
C HIS A 2 -9.77 -5.90 -7.83
N ALA A 3 -9.18 -6.38 -8.92
CA ALA A 3 -7.73 -6.45 -9.02
C ALA A 3 -7.07 -5.08 -8.85
N ASP A 4 -7.70 -4.03 -9.39
CA ASP A 4 -7.14 -2.68 -9.29
C ASP A 4 -7.09 -2.20 -7.84
N VAL A 5 -8.14 -2.49 -7.07
CA VAL A 5 -8.20 -2.10 -5.67
C VAL A 5 -7.18 -2.88 -4.86
N GLN A 6 -7.08 -4.18 -5.13
CA GLN A 6 -6.09 -5.00 -4.44
C GLN A 6 -4.67 -4.54 -4.76
N ASN A 7 -4.40 -4.20 -6.01
CA ASN A 7 -3.08 -3.72 -6.40
C ASN A 7 -2.73 -2.42 -5.68
N LEU A 8 -3.71 -1.55 -5.49
CA LEU A 8 -3.50 -0.30 -4.77
C LEU A 8 -3.09 -0.57 -3.32
N PHE A 9 -3.80 -1.49 -2.66
CA PHE A 9 -3.47 -1.83 -1.28
C PHE A 9 -2.11 -2.52 -1.17
N ILE A 10 -1.78 -3.37 -2.14
CA ILE A 10 -0.48 -4.02 -2.16
C ILE A 10 0.62 -2.97 -2.32
N ARG A 11 0.42 -2.00 -3.19
CA ARG A 11 1.36 -0.91 -3.38
C ARG A 11 1.59 -0.14 -2.07
N ILE A 12 0.51 0.14 -1.35
CA ILE A 12 0.60 0.83 -0.06
C ILE A 12 1.43 0.01 0.92
N GLN A 13 1.20 -1.29 0.98
CA GLN A 13 1.95 -2.15 1.89
C GLN A 13 3.43 -2.15 1.53
N MET A 14 3.74 -2.23 0.25
CA MET A 14 5.13 -2.25 -0.19
C MET A 14 5.84 -0.93 0.12
N LEU A 15 5.21 0.19 -0.21
CA LEU A 15 5.81 1.50 0.05
C LEU A 15 5.93 1.77 1.55
N SER A 16 4.93 1.38 2.31
CA SER A 16 4.96 1.56 3.76
C SER A 16 6.08 0.74 4.39
N TYR A 17 6.25 -0.50 3.95
CA TYR A 17 7.32 -1.34 4.44
C TYR A 17 8.69 -0.74 4.06
N ALA A 18 8.82 -0.31 2.80
CA ALA A 18 10.08 0.25 2.30
C ALA A 18 10.42 1.56 2.99
N HIS A 19 9.43 2.27 3.49
CA HIS A 19 9.65 3.52 4.23
C HIS A 19 10.28 3.26 5.59
N GLN A 20 10.10 2.07 6.14
CA GLN A 20 10.62 1.73 7.45
C GLN A 20 11.87 0.86 7.39
N ASN A 21 11.96 0.00 6.39
CA ASN A 21 13.06 -0.94 6.23
C ASN A 21 13.32 -1.16 4.76
N ASP A 22 14.52 -1.64 4.44
CA ASP A 22 14.78 -2.08 3.07
C ASP A 22 13.86 -3.25 2.75
N LEU A 23 13.38 -3.29 1.52
CA LEU A 23 12.34 -4.21 1.09
C LEU A 23 12.91 -5.32 0.22
N THR A 24 12.57 -6.57 0.53
CA THR A 24 12.90 -7.71 -0.34
C THR A 24 11.63 -8.49 -0.62
N VAL A 25 11.66 -9.29 -1.68
CA VAL A 25 10.53 -10.17 -2.00
C VAL A 25 10.28 -11.13 -0.82
N ARG A 26 11.38 -11.63 -0.26
CA ARG A 26 11.30 -12.59 0.85
C ARG A 26 10.56 -12.00 2.05
N ASP A 27 10.80 -10.71 2.33
CA ASP A 27 10.20 -10.08 3.49
C ASP A 27 8.76 -9.65 3.26
N ILE A 28 8.47 -9.13 2.07
CA ILE A 28 7.15 -8.54 1.84
C ILE A 28 6.07 -9.59 1.57
N GLN A 29 6.43 -10.71 0.96
CA GLN A 29 5.44 -11.70 0.61
C GLN A 29 4.70 -12.27 1.84
N PRO A 30 5.41 -12.65 2.92
CA PRO A 30 4.71 -13.10 4.13
C PRO A 30 3.84 -12.00 4.74
N VAL A 31 4.26 -10.75 4.67
CA VAL A 31 3.48 -9.63 5.18
C VAL A 31 2.16 -9.52 4.43
N LEU A 32 2.21 -9.63 3.11
CA LEU A 32 1.01 -9.56 2.30
C LEU A 32 0.06 -10.74 2.58
N GLU A 33 0.63 -11.93 2.68
CA GLU A 33 -0.17 -13.12 2.97
C GLU A 33 -0.83 -13.03 4.34
N GLU A 34 -0.10 -12.51 5.31
CA GLU A 34 -0.60 -12.35 6.67
C GLU A 34 -1.80 -11.41 6.71
N ARG A 35 -1.81 -10.43 5.82
CA ARG A 35 -2.91 -9.45 5.74
C ARG A 35 -4.02 -9.90 4.81
N GLY A 36 -3.95 -11.14 4.31
CA GLY A 36 -5.02 -11.69 3.52
C GLY A 36 -4.90 -11.52 2.02
N TYR A 37 -3.80 -10.95 1.55
CA TYR A 37 -3.58 -10.80 0.11
C TYR A 37 -3.05 -12.10 -0.46
N ARG A 38 -3.68 -12.56 -1.53
CA ARG A 38 -3.25 -13.79 -2.19
C ARG A 38 -2.43 -13.43 -3.42
N VAL A 39 -1.14 -13.32 -3.22
CA VAL A 39 -0.23 -12.96 -4.29
C VAL A 39 0.92 -13.96 -4.35
N GLY A 40 1.28 -14.36 -5.55
CA GLY A 40 2.43 -15.22 -5.75
C GLY A 40 3.69 -14.40 -5.87
N GLU A 41 4.81 -15.12 -5.85
CA GLU A 41 6.10 -14.46 -5.94
C GLU A 41 6.23 -13.65 -7.23
N ARG A 42 5.65 -14.15 -8.32
CA ARG A 42 5.72 -13.46 -9.61
C ARG A 42 5.01 -12.11 -9.55
N GLU A 43 3.83 -12.08 -8.94
CA GLU A 43 3.07 -10.84 -8.82
C GLU A 43 3.79 -9.85 -7.93
N VAL A 44 4.41 -10.33 -6.86
CA VAL A 44 5.18 -9.46 -5.98
C VAL A 44 6.36 -8.85 -6.73
N LYS A 45 7.09 -9.65 -7.47
CA LYS A 45 8.23 -9.17 -8.25
C LYS A 45 7.78 -8.18 -9.32
N GLN A 46 6.65 -8.44 -9.96
CA GLN A 46 6.13 -7.55 -10.99
C GLN A 46 5.78 -6.19 -10.40
N GLU A 47 5.14 -6.17 -9.24
CA GLU A 47 4.79 -4.89 -8.64
C GLU A 47 6.02 -4.13 -8.16
N LEU A 48 7.02 -4.82 -7.63
CA LEU A 48 8.28 -4.18 -7.27
C LEU A 48 8.95 -3.57 -8.49
N GLU A 49 8.88 -4.26 -9.62
CA GLU A 49 9.43 -3.75 -10.86
C GLU A 49 8.66 -2.52 -11.34
N ASN A 50 7.34 -2.57 -11.23
CA ASN A 50 6.50 -1.42 -11.61
C ASN A 50 6.85 -0.20 -10.77
N LEU A 51 6.98 -0.38 -9.46
CA LEU A 51 7.32 0.71 -8.56
C LEU A 51 8.71 1.27 -8.86
N THR A 52 9.63 0.40 -9.28
CA THR A 52 10.96 0.83 -9.66
C THR A 52 10.91 1.65 -10.94
N GLN A 53 10.13 1.23 -11.92
CA GLN A 53 9.98 1.96 -13.18
C GLN A 53 9.32 3.32 -12.98
N GLU A 54 8.43 3.41 -12.00
CA GLU A 54 7.79 4.67 -11.67
C GLU A 54 8.68 5.55 -10.78
N ASN A 55 9.87 5.09 -10.46
CA ASN A 55 10.84 5.81 -9.66
C ASN A 55 10.44 5.97 -8.20
N PHE A 56 9.60 5.08 -7.71
CA PHE A 56 9.21 5.08 -6.29
C PHE A 56 10.14 4.22 -5.46
N LEU A 57 10.81 3.26 -6.08
CA LEU A 57 11.79 2.41 -5.43
C LEU A 57 13.09 2.43 -6.22
N THR A 58 14.21 2.24 -5.51
CA THR A 58 15.52 2.09 -6.12
C THR A 58 16.05 0.69 -5.81
N PRO A 59 16.40 -0.10 -6.84
CA PRO A 59 16.88 -1.45 -6.61
C PRO A 59 18.38 -1.47 -6.30
N HIS A 60 18.76 -2.33 -5.36
CA HIS A 60 20.16 -2.65 -5.05
C HIS A 60 20.23 -4.16 -4.93
N ASP A 61 20.58 -4.83 -6.02
CA ASP A 61 20.54 -6.29 -6.10
C ASP A 61 19.11 -6.76 -5.85
N ASP A 62 18.85 -7.49 -4.76
CA ASP A 62 17.51 -7.96 -4.43
C ASP A 62 16.86 -7.12 -3.34
N ILE A 63 17.45 -5.98 -3.00
CA ILE A 63 16.91 -5.08 -1.99
C ILE A 63 16.38 -3.83 -2.68
N PHE A 64 15.26 -3.32 -2.17
CA PHE A 64 14.63 -2.11 -2.73
C PHE A 64 14.51 -1.06 -1.64
N SER A 65 14.91 0.17 -1.96
CA SER A 65 14.82 1.31 -1.06
C SER A 65 13.79 2.29 -1.60
N ILE A 66 13.06 2.96 -0.71
CA ILE A 66 12.07 3.94 -1.14
C ILE A 66 12.77 5.24 -1.54
N THR A 67 12.26 5.89 -2.59
CA THR A 67 12.77 7.19 -3.03
C THR A 67 11.94 8.30 -2.40
N GLY A 68 12.39 9.55 -2.57
CA GLY A 68 11.58 10.69 -2.16
C GLY A 68 10.24 10.72 -2.86
N ALA A 69 10.23 10.39 -4.16
CA ALA A 69 8.98 10.30 -4.91
C ALA A 69 8.08 9.19 -4.37
N GLY A 70 8.68 8.09 -3.91
CA GLY A 70 7.92 7.00 -3.32
C GLY A 70 7.27 7.40 -2.00
N ILE A 71 7.97 8.18 -1.19
CA ILE A 71 7.40 8.69 0.05
C ILE A 71 6.23 9.61 -0.24
N ASP A 72 6.38 10.49 -1.23
CA ASP A 72 5.31 11.39 -1.62
C ASP A 72 4.09 10.61 -2.13
N GLU A 73 4.33 9.57 -2.92
CA GLU A 73 3.25 8.73 -3.43
C GLU A 73 2.51 8.05 -2.29
N LEU A 74 3.26 7.52 -1.33
CA LEU A 74 2.65 6.86 -0.17
C LEU A 74 1.77 7.82 0.60
N GLN A 75 2.26 9.03 0.84
CA GLN A 75 1.51 10.03 1.58
C GLN A 75 0.26 10.46 0.83
N GLU A 76 0.36 10.58 -0.48
CA GLU A 76 -0.79 10.96 -1.30
C GLU A 76 -1.86 9.89 -1.27
N ILE A 77 -1.47 8.62 -1.38
CA ILE A 77 -2.44 7.52 -1.34
C ILE A 77 -3.10 7.45 0.03
N GLN A 78 -2.32 7.60 1.09
CA GLN A 78 -2.85 7.56 2.45
C GLN A 78 -3.84 8.69 2.68
N SER A 79 -3.55 9.87 2.15
CA SER A 79 -4.46 11.00 2.26
C SER A 79 -5.76 10.73 1.53
N MET A 80 -5.67 10.16 0.33
CA MET A 80 -6.83 9.84 -0.48
C MET A 80 -7.72 8.82 0.22
N LEU A 81 -7.11 7.79 0.81
CA LEU A 81 -7.86 6.76 1.53
C LEU A 81 -8.48 7.33 2.80
N GLY A 82 -7.82 8.27 3.44
CA GLY A 82 -8.37 8.95 4.61
C GLY A 82 -9.65 9.69 4.28
N VAL A 83 -9.69 10.36 3.13
CA VAL A 83 -10.88 11.06 2.67
C VAL A 83 -12.00 10.08 2.40
N LEU A 84 -11.70 8.98 1.70
CA LEU A 84 -12.69 7.96 1.42
C LEU A 84 -13.24 7.35 2.70
N TYR A 85 -12.39 7.10 3.66
CA TYR A 85 -12.82 6.55 4.94
C TYR A 85 -13.81 7.48 5.61
N LYS A 86 -13.52 8.75 5.64
CA LYS A 86 -14.40 9.73 6.27
C LYS A 86 -15.76 9.78 5.59
N ASP A 87 -15.76 9.74 4.26
CA ASP A 87 -17.00 9.82 3.51
C ASP A 87 -17.87 8.58 3.70
N VAL A 88 -17.27 7.42 3.73
CA VAL A 88 -18.01 6.16 3.76
C VAL A 88 -18.41 5.75 5.17
N VAL A 89 -17.53 5.97 6.13
CA VAL A 89 -17.76 5.48 7.49
C VAL A 89 -18.41 6.53 8.38
N LYS A 90 -17.93 7.75 8.32
CA LYS A 90 -18.34 8.78 9.25
C LYS A 90 -19.75 9.27 9.02
N LYS A 91 -20.11 9.45 7.76
CA LYS A 91 -21.43 9.95 7.42
C LYS A 91 -22.57 9.09 7.96
N PRO A 92 -22.56 7.78 7.71
CA PRO A 92 -23.66 6.95 8.19
C PRO A 92 -23.78 6.94 9.71
N THR A 93 -22.67 6.98 10.42
CA THR A 93 -22.73 6.94 11.87
C THR A 93 -23.25 8.23 12.47
N ARG A 94 -23.17 9.29 11.75
CA ARG A 94 -23.64 10.58 12.23
C ARG A 94 -25.14 10.66 12.39
N THR A 95 -25.84 9.87 11.66
CA THR A 95 -27.29 9.93 11.68
C THR A 95 -27.89 9.32 12.93
N THR A 96 -27.16 8.74 13.69
CA THR A 96 -27.71 8.18 14.89
C THR A 96 -27.52 9.08 16.10
N THR A 97 -27.34 9.01 16.00
CA THR A 97 -26.99 9.22 16.86
C THR A 97 -26.66 9.60 17.42
N ARG A 98 -26.73 9.63 17.57
CA ARG A 98 -26.39 9.89 18.15
C ARG A 98 -25.93 10.05 18.57
N VAL A 99 -26.09 10.07 18.59
CA VAL A 99 -25.57 10.15 19.03
C VAL A 99 -25.10 10.33 19.27
N SER A 100 -25.25 10.41 19.30
CA SER A 100 -24.77 10.53 19.55
C SER A 100 -24.25 10.74 19.54
N SER A 101 -24.41 10.81 19.40
CA SER A 101 -23.93 10.99 19.47
C SER A 101 -23.66 11.07 19.59
#